data_c1efbc658453fe72c15283d802833537
#
_entry.id   c1efbc658453fe72c15283d802833537
#
_cell.length_a   1.000
_cell.length_b   1.000
_cell.length_c   1.000
_cell.angle_alpha   90.00
_cell.angle_beta   90.00
_cell.angle_gamma   90.00
#
_symmetry.space_group_name_H-M   'P 1'
#
loop_
_entity.id
_entity.type
_entity.pdbx_description
1 polymer ?
#
loop_
_entity_poly.entity_id
_entity_poly.type
_entity_poly.pdbx_seq_one_letter_code
_entity_poly.pdbx_strand_id
1 'polypeptide(L)'
;MIIDELEKKVQGKGVRIVFTEGWDPRVQKAAIDLKNNDVVCPVLLGTPEEIAGCAQKNSLNVEGIEQIDPNNFEHMDEMVRKMVELRRGKMDEEKVRTALKSTNYFGTMLVQMGYADGLLGGATYSTADTVRPALQLVKAAPGNKLVSSCFILIKEETQLIMGDCSININPNTDDLVEITMQTAKSARQFGVETKVA
;
A
#
# COMPACT_ATOMS: atom_id res chain seq x y z
N MET A 1 -14.87 13.85 -12.43
CA MET A 1 -13.38 13.71 -12.59
C MET A 1 -13.00 12.23 -12.38
N ILE A 2 -11.83 11.80 -12.84
CA ILE A 2 -11.39 10.40 -12.71
C ILE A 2 -11.42 9.92 -11.25
N ILE A 3 -11.09 10.79 -10.28
CA ILE A 3 -11.13 10.44 -8.85
C ILE A 3 -12.55 10.07 -8.42
N ASP A 4 -13.55 10.86 -8.79
CA ASP A 4 -14.96 10.58 -8.43
C ASP A 4 -15.46 9.27 -9.05
N GLU A 5 -14.95 8.93 -10.23
CA GLU A 5 -15.29 7.66 -10.88
C GLU A 5 -14.62 6.47 -10.20
N LEU A 6 -13.38 6.65 -9.73
CA LEU A 6 -12.67 5.62 -8.97
C LEU A 6 -13.31 5.39 -7.60
N GLU A 7 -13.66 6.45 -6.89
CA GLU A 7 -14.39 6.35 -5.62
C GLU A 7 -15.71 5.58 -5.80
N LYS A 8 -16.53 5.93 -6.78
CA LYS A 8 -17.76 5.21 -7.10
C LYS A 8 -17.57 3.73 -7.41
N LYS A 9 -16.42 3.36 -7.98
CA LYS A 9 -16.12 1.95 -8.28
C LYS A 9 -15.85 1.10 -7.04
N VAL A 10 -15.40 1.69 -5.95
CA VAL A 10 -15.04 0.99 -4.70
C VAL A 10 -16.00 1.26 -3.54
N GLN A 11 -16.74 2.35 -3.59
CA GLN A 11 -17.70 2.74 -2.55
C GLN A 11 -18.71 1.63 -2.24
N GLY A 12 -18.94 1.37 -0.98
CA GLY A 12 -19.88 0.34 -0.50
C GLY A 12 -19.39 -1.10 -0.66
N LYS A 13 -18.15 -1.33 -1.11
CA LYS A 13 -17.62 -2.69 -1.31
C LYS A 13 -16.89 -3.29 -0.11
N GLY A 14 -16.70 -2.50 0.94
CA GLY A 14 -16.02 -2.96 2.16
C GLY A 14 -14.54 -3.29 1.94
N VAL A 15 -13.88 -2.67 0.95
CA VAL A 15 -12.45 -2.88 0.66
C VAL A 15 -11.63 -2.45 1.87
N ARG A 16 -10.84 -3.36 2.43
CA ARG A 16 -10.01 -3.12 3.62
C ARG A 16 -8.60 -2.68 3.21
N ILE A 17 -8.23 -1.46 3.60
CA ILE A 17 -6.91 -0.89 3.32
C ILE A 17 -6.16 -0.65 4.61
N VAL A 18 -4.96 -1.23 4.71
CA VAL A 18 -4.03 -1.01 5.82
C VAL A 18 -3.26 0.30 5.60
N PHE A 19 -3.28 1.16 6.60
CA PHE A 19 -2.52 2.40 6.67
C PHE A 19 -1.35 2.20 7.64
N THR A 20 -0.13 2.14 7.12
CA THR A 20 1.05 1.73 7.88
C THR A 20 1.54 2.74 8.91
N GLU A 21 1.07 3.98 8.86
CA GLU A 21 1.53 5.11 9.69
C GLU A 21 0.35 5.72 10.46
N GLY A 22 -0.32 4.89 11.27
CA GLY A 22 -1.51 5.29 12.04
C GLY A 22 -1.27 6.43 13.05
N TRP A 23 0.00 6.74 13.33
CA TRP A 23 0.43 7.87 14.18
C TRP A 23 0.60 9.20 13.41
N ASP A 24 0.45 9.21 12.08
CA ASP A 24 0.57 10.44 11.29
C ASP A 24 -0.80 11.12 11.13
N PRO A 25 -0.94 12.42 11.43
CA PRO A 25 -2.22 13.11 11.39
C PRO A 25 -2.82 13.21 9.98
N ARG A 26 -1.98 13.22 8.94
CA ARG A 26 -2.45 13.24 7.54
C ARG A 26 -3.09 11.91 7.19
N VAL A 27 -2.49 10.82 7.66
CA VAL A 27 -2.98 9.45 7.46
C VAL A 27 -4.29 9.25 8.22
N GLN A 28 -4.37 9.69 9.49
CA GLN A 28 -5.61 9.61 10.26
C GLN A 28 -6.74 10.41 9.60
N LYS A 29 -6.44 11.63 9.13
CA LYS A 29 -7.45 12.45 8.44
C LYS A 29 -7.96 11.77 7.17
N ALA A 30 -7.06 11.25 6.34
CA ALA A 30 -7.43 10.51 5.13
C ALA A 30 -8.28 9.27 5.45
N ALA A 31 -7.91 8.50 6.49
CA ALA A 31 -8.66 7.32 6.91
C ALA A 31 -10.08 7.70 7.39
N ILE A 32 -10.22 8.80 8.15
CA ILE A 32 -11.52 9.32 8.59
C ILE A 32 -12.39 9.71 7.39
N ASP A 33 -11.84 10.47 6.46
CA ASP A 33 -12.56 10.94 5.28
C ASP A 33 -13.02 9.78 4.40
N LEU A 34 -12.15 8.81 4.14
CA LEU A 34 -12.45 7.63 3.33
C LEU A 34 -13.51 6.72 3.99
N LYS A 35 -13.44 6.55 5.32
CA LYS A 35 -14.45 5.81 6.08
C LYS A 35 -15.80 6.50 6.03
N ASN A 36 -15.83 7.81 6.31
CA ASN A 36 -17.08 8.57 6.37
C ASN A 36 -17.81 8.61 5.02
N ASN A 37 -17.08 8.54 3.92
CA ASN A 37 -17.61 8.48 2.57
C ASN A 37 -17.85 7.04 2.06
N ASP A 38 -17.68 6.03 2.91
CA ASP A 38 -17.83 4.60 2.58
C ASP A 38 -17.01 4.15 1.36
N VAL A 39 -15.82 4.77 1.20
CA VAL A 39 -14.90 4.46 0.09
C VAL A 39 -14.09 3.20 0.40
N VAL A 40 -13.54 3.11 1.63
CA VAL A 40 -12.81 1.93 2.11
C VAL A 40 -13.07 1.70 3.60
N CYS A 41 -12.73 0.50 4.07
CA CYS A 41 -12.64 0.15 5.48
C CYS A 41 -11.17 0.32 5.92
N PRO A 42 -10.77 1.47 6.48
CA PRO A 42 -9.39 1.71 6.86
C PRO A 42 -9.00 0.90 8.10
N VAL A 43 -7.75 0.42 8.12
CA VAL A 43 -7.12 -0.24 9.26
C VAL A 43 -5.84 0.53 9.60
N LEU A 44 -5.79 1.19 10.76
CA LEU A 44 -4.61 1.93 11.21
C LEU A 44 -3.64 1.02 11.94
N LEU A 45 -2.37 1.04 11.53
CA LEU A 45 -1.30 0.35 12.26
C LEU A 45 -0.57 1.30 13.20
N GLY A 46 -0.30 0.80 14.40
CA GLY A 46 0.43 1.50 15.45
C GLY A 46 -0.04 1.06 16.82
N THR A 47 0.64 1.50 17.86
CA THR A 47 0.16 1.25 19.22
C THR A 47 -1.08 2.12 19.51
N PRO A 48 -1.98 1.66 20.39
CA PRO A 48 -3.14 2.45 20.80
C PRO A 48 -2.76 3.84 21.31
N GLU A 49 -1.65 3.95 22.04
CA GLU A 49 -1.14 5.20 22.59
C GLU A 49 -0.68 6.17 21.51
N GLU A 50 0.03 5.68 20.48
CA GLU A 50 0.48 6.51 19.34
C GLU A 50 -0.69 7.04 18.55
N ILE A 51 -1.65 6.17 18.21
CA ILE A 51 -2.84 6.53 17.44
C ILE A 51 -3.71 7.52 18.20
N ALA A 52 -4.03 7.21 19.47
CA ALA A 52 -4.87 8.07 20.31
C ALA A 52 -4.17 9.40 20.61
N GLY A 53 -2.87 9.39 20.91
CA GLY A 53 -2.08 10.60 21.17
C GLY A 53 -2.04 11.54 19.96
N CYS A 54 -1.87 10.99 18.78
CA CYS A 54 -1.94 11.77 17.54
C CYS A 54 -3.34 12.35 17.31
N ALA A 55 -4.38 11.55 17.46
CA ALA A 55 -5.76 11.97 17.29
C ALA A 55 -6.12 13.11 18.24
N GLN A 56 -5.80 12.97 19.54
CA GLN A 56 -6.03 13.99 20.55
C GLN A 56 -5.31 15.30 20.25
N LYS A 57 -4.02 15.22 19.91
CA LYS A 57 -3.19 16.41 19.59
C LYS A 57 -3.72 17.19 18.38
N ASN A 58 -4.35 16.52 17.43
CA ASN A 58 -4.81 17.10 16.17
C ASN A 58 -6.34 17.27 16.11
N SER A 59 -7.06 17.03 17.21
CA SER A 59 -8.53 17.11 17.28
C SER A 59 -9.23 16.22 16.23
N LEU A 60 -8.69 15.03 16.00
CA LEU A 60 -9.23 14.03 15.08
C LEU A 60 -10.04 12.98 15.84
N ASN A 61 -11.12 12.49 15.23
CA ASN A 61 -11.91 11.39 15.78
C ASN A 61 -11.69 10.11 14.97
N VAL A 62 -10.92 9.18 15.52
CA VAL A 62 -10.63 7.86 14.93
C VAL A 62 -11.56 6.76 15.45
N GLU A 63 -12.64 7.11 16.15
CA GLU A 63 -13.59 6.16 16.68
C GLU A 63 -14.23 5.31 15.58
N GLY A 64 -14.33 4.01 15.85
CA GLY A 64 -14.85 3.04 14.89
C GLY A 64 -13.94 2.78 13.68
N ILE A 65 -12.73 3.32 13.62
CA ILE A 65 -11.68 2.85 12.70
C ILE A 65 -10.96 1.69 13.37
N GLU A 66 -10.81 0.59 12.65
CA GLU A 66 -10.05 -0.56 13.13
C GLU A 66 -8.59 -0.20 13.36
N GLN A 67 -8.03 -0.65 14.48
CA GLN A 67 -6.64 -0.41 14.85
C GLN A 67 -5.97 -1.75 15.14
N ILE A 68 -4.77 -1.96 14.61
CA ILE A 68 -3.99 -3.17 14.88
C ILE A 68 -2.62 -2.74 15.41
N ASP A 69 -2.30 -3.23 16.63
CA ASP A 69 -0.97 -3.08 17.22
C ASP A 69 -0.07 -4.26 16.77
N PRO A 70 1.00 -3.99 16.01
CA PRO A 70 1.96 -5.03 15.63
C PRO A 70 2.62 -5.74 16.81
N ASN A 71 2.67 -5.10 17.99
CA ASN A 71 3.28 -5.70 19.18
C ASN A 71 2.33 -6.65 19.92
N ASN A 72 1.03 -6.57 19.64
CA ASN A 72 0.00 -7.36 20.32
C ASN A 72 -0.98 -7.99 19.32
N PHE A 73 -0.45 -8.64 18.28
CA PHE A 73 -1.27 -9.28 17.26
C PHE A 73 -1.45 -10.76 17.56
N GLU A 74 -2.70 -11.21 17.69
CA GLU A 74 -3.05 -12.57 18.09
C GLU A 74 -2.42 -13.66 17.19
N HIS A 75 -2.33 -13.41 15.87
CA HIS A 75 -1.81 -14.35 14.89
C HIS A 75 -0.33 -14.13 14.54
N MET A 76 0.45 -13.50 15.43
CA MET A 76 1.86 -13.19 15.17
C MET A 76 2.71 -14.41 14.83
N ASP A 77 2.54 -15.52 15.55
CA ASP A 77 3.34 -16.73 15.29
C ASP A 77 3.00 -17.39 13.95
N GLU A 78 1.76 -17.31 13.52
CA GLU A 78 1.35 -17.73 12.18
C GLU A 78 1.97 -16.85 11.10
N MET A 79 1.93 -15.54 11.30
CA MET A 79 2.54 -14.54 10.40
C MET A 79 4.05 -14.76 10.27
N VAL A 80 4.74 -15.02 11.37
CA VAL A 80 6.17 -15.35 11.39
C VAL A 80 6.46 -16.59 10.55
N ARG A 81 5.76 -17.69 10.80
CA ARG A 81 5.93 -18.93 10.02
C ARG A 81 5.71 -18.69 8.52
N LYS A 82 4.64 -17.97 8.18
CA LYS A 82 4.31 -17.66 6.79
C LYS A 82 5.38 -16.79 6.12
N MET A 83 5.89 -15.80 6.83
CA MET A 83 6.96 -14.94 6.30
C MET A 83 8.29 -15.69 6.11
N VAL A 84 8.67 -16.58 7.03
CA VAL A 84 9.86 -17.46 6.87
C VAL A 84 9.72 -18.31 5.60
N GLU A 85 8.55 -18.92 5.38
CA GLU A 85 8.24 -19.69 4.16
C GLU A 85 8.42 -18.85 2.89
N LEU A 86 7.81 -17.66 2.84
CA LEU A 86 7.87 -16.75 1.71
C LEU A 86 9.30 -16.30 1.41
N ARG A 87 10.14 -16.14 2.44
CA ARG A 87 11.54 -15.74 2.32
C ARG A 87 12.48 -16.87 1.89
N ARG A 88 12.02 -18.12 1.88
CA ARG A 88 12.76 -19.30 1.35
C ARG A 88 14.19 -19.38 1.85
N GLY A 89 14.40 -19.32 3.18
CA GLY A 89 15.71 -19.41 3.83
C GLY A 89 16.56 -18.11 3.79
N LYS A 90 16.08 -17.02 3.19
CA LYS A 90 16.79 -15.72 3.20
C LYS A 90 16.64 -14.96 4.52
N MET A 91 15.69 -15.34 5.35
CA MET A 91 15.46 -14.82 6.70
C MET A 91 15.08 -15.98 7.61
N ASP A 92 15.75 -16.06 8.76
CA ASP A 92 15.37 -16.93 9.86
C ASP A 92 14.25 -16.29 10.70
N GLU A 93 13.73 -17.01 11.68
CA GLU A 93 12.62 -16.55 12.53
C GLU A 93 12.96 -15.27 13.29
N GLU A 94 14.18 -15.14 13.81
CA GLU A 94 14.61 -13.96 14.58
C GLU A 94 14.61 -12.70 13.71
N LYS A 95 15.15 -12.81 12.49
CA LYS A 95 15.14 -11.70 11.52
C LYS A 95 13.73 -11.35 11.07
N VAL A 96 12.86 -12.34 10.92
CA VAL A 96 11.45 -12.12 10.57
C VAL A 96 10.74 -11.37 11.69
N ARG A 97 10.88 -11.81 12.95
CA ARG A 97 10.30 -11.11 14.11
C ARG A 97 10.80 -9.67 14.22
N THR A 98 12.09 -9.45 13.93
CA THR A 98 12.66 -8.11 13.89
C THR A 98 12.07 -7.26 12.77
N ALA A 99 11.94 -7.81 11.57
CA ALA A 99 11.34 -7.11 10.42
C ALA A 99 9.87 -6.75 10.65
N LEU A 100 9.09 -7.64 11.29
CA LEU A 100 7.67 -7.43 11.59
C LEU A 100 7.40 -6.32 12.62
N LYS A 101 8.43 -5.81 13.30
CA LYS A 101 8.31 -4.58 14.11
C LYS A 101 8.09 -3.33 13.23
N SER A 102 8.48 -3.39 11.95
CA SER A 102 8.15 -2.35 10.97
C SER A 102 6.72 -2.53 10.47
N THR A 103 5.91 -1.48 10.60
CA THR A 103 4.52 -1.50 10.13
C THR A 103 4.39 -1.72 8.64
N ASN A 104 5.43 -1.40 7.83
CA ASN A 104 5.45 -1.74 6.39
C ASN A 104 5.55 -3.24 6.15
N TYR A 105 6.43 -3.96 6.85
CA TYR A 105 6.50 -5.42 6.76
C TYR A 105 5.26 -6.09 7.33
N PHE A 106 4.82 -5.64 8.50
CA PHE A 106 3.63 -6.15 9.16
C PHE A 106 2.37 -5.95 8.29
N GLY A 107 2.14 -4.75 7.80
CA GLY A 107 1.01 -4.44 6.91
C GLY A 107 1.05 -5.22 5.59
N THR A 108 2.24 -5.40 5.00
CA THR A 108 2.40 -6.25 3.81
C THR A 108 2.03 -7.71 4.10
N MET A 109 2.36 -8.21 5.29
CA MET A 109 1.97 -9.56 5.69
C MET A 109 0.47 -9.68 5.97
N LEU A 110 -0.18 -8.64 6.52
CA LEU A 110 -1.65 -8.63 6.65
C LEU A 110 -2.34 -8.81 5.29
N VAL A 111 -1.86 -8.09 4.26
CA VAL A 111 -2.37 -8.25 2.89
C VAL A 111 -2.04 -9.65 2.35
N GLN A 112 -0.83 -10.14 2.53
CA GLN A 112 -0.39 -11.45 2.04
C GLN A 112 -1.15 -12.62 2.68
N MET A 113 -1.65 -12.45 3.90
CA MET A 113 -2.44 -13.43 4.64
C MET A 113 -3.96 -13.26 4.45
N GLY A 114 -4.40 -12.25 3.68
CA GLY A 114 -5.81 -12.02 3.41
C GLY A 114 -6.58 -11.29 4.53
N TYR A 115 -5.88 -10.69 5.49
CA TYR A 115 -6.50 -9.85 6.52
C TYR A 115 -6.89 -8.46 5.97
N ALA A 116 -6.33 -8.05 4.84
CA ALA A 116 -6.68 -6.82 4.14
C ALA A 116 -6.50 -6.99 2.62
N ASP A 117 -7.16 -6.12 1.84
CA ASP A 117 -7.14 -6.15 0.37
C ASP A 117 -5.97 -5.36 -0.21
N GLY A 118 -5.47 -4.37 0.54
CA GLY A 118 -4.36 -3.52 0.11
C GLY A 118 -3.69 -2.79 1.25
N LEU A 119 -2.60 -2.11 0.91
CA LEU A 119 -1.80 -1.32 1.84
C LEU A 119 -1.49 0.05 1.24
N LEU A 120 -1.60 1.08 2.06
CA LEU A 120 -1.14 2.44 1.79
C LEU A 120 -0.12 2.86 2.84
N GLY A 121 1.03 3.32 2.38
CA GLY A 121 2.12 3.79 3.24
C GLY A 121 3.02 4.78 2.52
N GLY A 122 3.98 5.37 3.24
CA GLY A 122 4.97 6.29 2.70
C GLY A 122 4.71 7.76 3.04
N ALA A 123 3.88 8.06 4.03
CA ALA A 123 3.71 9.42 4.55
C ALA A 123 4.97 9.93 5.26
N THR A 124 5.68 9.03 5.95
CA THR A 124 6.94 9.30 6.67
C THR A 124 8.07 8.38 6.26
N TYR A 125 7.76 7.21 5.69
CA TYR A 125 8.73 6.25 5.20
C TYR A 125 9.30 6.64 3.83
N SER A 126 10.56 6.23 3.57
CA SER A 126 11.12 6.36 2.23
C SER A 126 10.43 5.42 1.24
N THR A 127 10.56 5.72 -0.08
CA THR A 127 10.08 4.82 -1.14
C THR A 127 10.68 3.41 -0.99
N ALA A 128 11.97 3.33 -0.66
CA ALA A 128 12.64 2.04 -0.48
C ALA A 128 12.06 1.23 0.69
N ASP A 129 11.74 1.88 1.81
CA ASP A 129 11.20 1.21 3.00
C ASP A 129 9.75 0.75 2.78
N THR A 130 8.99 1.48 1.96
CA THR A 130 7.62 1.13 1.61
C THR A 130 7.57 0.00 0.58
N VAL A 131 8.40 0.07 -0.46
CA VAL A 131 8.35 -0.88 -1.60
C VAL A 131 9.09 -2.19 -1.31
N ARG A 132 10.15 -2.16 -0.50
CA ARG A 132 10.97 -3.35 -0.19
C ARG A 132 10.17 -4.53 0.36
N PRO A 133 9.27 -4.38 1.34
CA PRO A 133 8.42 -5.47 1.81
C PRO A 133 7.58 -6.08 0.69
N ALA A 134 6.95 -5.26 -0.16
CA ALA A 134 6.15 -5.73 -1.28
C ALA A 134 6.99 -6.55 -2.29
N LEU A 135 8.17 -6.05 -2.68
CA LEU A 135 9.10 -6.78 -3.56
C LEU A 135 9.57 -8.11 -2.96
N GLN A 136 9.72 -8.16 -1.66
CA GLN A 136 10.23 -9.35 -0.96
C GLN A 136 9.16 -10.41 -0.70
N LEU A 137 7.93 -10.02 -0.45
CA LEU A 137 6.85 -10.88 0.03
C LEU A 137 5.78 -11.11 -1.03
N VAL A 138 5.33 -10.06 -1.72
CA VAL A 138 4.31 -10.14 -2.79
C VAL A 138 4.95 -10.48 -4.13
N LYS A 139 6.08 -9.85 -4.45
CA LYS A 139 6.84 -9.99 -5.71
C LYS A 139 6.11 -9.38 -6.92
N ALA A 140 6.72 -9.54 -8.11
CA ALA A 140 6.09 -9.16 -9.37
C ALA A 140 4.91 -10.09 -9.70
N ALA A 141 3.92 -9.56 -10.40
CA ALA A 141 2.81 -10.36 -10.91
C ALA A 141 3.34 -11.45 -11.88
N PRO A 142 2.68 -12.61 -11.97
CA PRO A 142 3.09 -13.67 -12.90
C PRO A 142 3.24 -13.13 -14.33
N GLY A 143 4.35 -13.48 -14.96
CA GLY A 143 4.68 -13.04 -16.33
C GLY A 143 5.46 -11.72 -16.41
N ASN A 144 5.53 -10.94 -15.33
CA ASN A 144 6.33 -9.72 -15.29
C ASN A 144 7.74 -10.00 -14.77
N LYS A 145 8.76 -9.43 -15.44
CA LYS A 145 10.17 -9.54 -15.01
C LYS A 145 10.55 -8.48 -14.00
N LEU A 146 9.90 -7.32 -14.05
CA LEU A 146 10.15 -6.19 -13.15
C LEU A 146 8.83 -5.63 -12.60
N VAL A 147 8.95 -4.76 -11.59
CA VAL A 147 7.87 -3.93 -11.07
C VAL A 147 8.11 -2.50 -11.53
N SER A 148 7.09 -1.85 -12.04
CA SER A 148 7.12 -0.45 -12.45
C SER A 148 6.10 0.38 -11.69
N SER A 149 6.38 1.67 -11.60
CA SER A 149 5.47 2.67 -11.03
C SER A 149 4.90 3.57 -12.11
N CYS A 150 3.74 4.14 -11.87
CA CYS A 150 3.19 5.15 -12.77
C CYS A 150 2.53 6.30 -11.99
N PHE A 151 2.57 7.48 -12.59
CA PHE A 151 1.76 8.63 -12.18
C PHE A 151 0.58 8.80 -13.13
N ILE A 152 -0.57 9.15 -12.56
CA ILE A 152 -1.70 9.68 -13.30
C ILE A 152 -1.67 11.19 -13.13
N LEU A 153 -1.36 11.90 -14.20
CA LEU A 153 -1.29 13.37 -14.24
C LEU A 153 -2.62 13.89 -14.75
N ILE A 154 -3.26 14.76 -13.98
CA ILE A 154 -4.57 15.34 -14.32
C ILE A 154 -4.43 16.84 -14.36
N LYS A 155 -4.79 17.42 -15.50
CA LYS A 155 -4.92 18.88 -15.66
C LYS A 155 -6.18 19.17 -16.46
N GLU A 156 -7.18 19.71 -15.80
CA GLU A 156 -8.51 19.94 -16.39
C GLU A 156 -9.07 18.65 -16.99
N GLU A 157 -9.33 18.61 -18.30
CA GLU A 157 -9.80 17.41 -19.01
C GLU A 157 -8.67 16.51 -19.52
N THR A 158 -7.41 16.99 -19.44
CA THR A 158 -6.25 16.24 -19.92
C THR A 158 -5.78 15.25 -18.87
N GLN A 159 -5.64 13.99 -19.27
CA GLN A 159 -5.11 12.92 -18.43
C GLN A 159 -3.93 12.26 -19.13
N LEU A 160 -2.81 12.17 -18.44
CA LEU A 160 -1.60 11.48 -18.91
C LEU A 160 -1.16 10.45 -17.88
N ILE A 161 -0.61 9.33 -18.35
CA ILE A 161 0.02 8.35 -17.48
C ILE A 161 1.50 8.26 -17.83
N MET A 162 2.35 8.47 -16.85
CA MET A 162 3.80 8.38 -16.97
C MET A 162 4.33 7.19 -16.18
N GLY A 163 5.14 6.36 -16.76
CA GLY A 163 5.89 5.27 -16.13
C GLY A 163 7.26 5.13 -16.77
N ASP A 164 8.28 4.72 -16.08
CA ASP A 164 8.41 4.47 -14.64
C ASP A 164 8.76 5.77 -13.90
N CYS A 165 8.25 5.91 -12.67
CA CYS A 165 8.41 7.18 -11.94
C CYS A 165 9.44 7.15 -10.82
N SER A 166 9.76 5.96 -10.24
CA SER A 166 10.65 5.92 -9.07
C SER A 166 11.21 4.54 -8.69
N ILE A 167 11.00 3.50 -9.46
CA ILE A 167 11.45 2.14 -9.10
C ILE A 167 12.68 1.72 -9.87
N ASN A 168 12.70 1.92 -11.20
CA ASN A 168 13.78 1.46 -12.06
C ASN A 168 14.74 2.62 -12.37
N ILE A 169 15.96 2.59 -11.80
CA ILE A 169 16.89 3.72 -11.85
C ILE A 169 17.54 3.89 -13.24
N ASN A 170 17.83 2.79 -13.93
CA ASN A 170 18.50 2.83 -15.23
C ASN A 170 18.00 1.68 -16.11
N PRO A 171 16.75 1.76 -16.61
CA PRO A 171 16.14 0.71 -17.40
C PRO A 171 16.85 0.56 -18.75
N ASN A 172 17.12 -0.68 -19.15
CA ASN A 172 17.59 -1.00 -20.50
C ASN A 172 16.41 -1.05 -21.49
N THR A 173 16.65 -1.33 -22.75
CA THR A 173 15.62 -1.36 -23.81
C THR A 173 14.48 -2.36 -23.51
N ASP A 174 14.81 -3.56 -23.04
CA ASP A 174 13.81 -4.59 -22.71
C ASP A 174 13.00 -4.17 -21.50
N ASP A 175 13.62 -3.56 -20.50
CA ASP A 175 12.95 -2.99 -19.33
C ASP A 175 11.97 -1.89 -19.74
N LEU A 176 12.35 -1.00 -20.67
CA LEU A 176 11.49 0.06 -21.19
C LEU A 176 10.26 -0.50 -21.91
N VAL A 177 10.41 -1.58 -22.68
CA VAL A 177 9.29 -2.27 -23.31
C VAL A 177 8.33 -2.79 -22.25
N GLU A 178 8.85 -3.45 -21.22
CA GLU A 178 8.02 -4.01 -20.15
C GLU A 178 7.33 -2.93 -19.33
N ILE A 179 8.04 -1.85 -18.96
CA ILE A 179 7.48 -0.66 -18.30
C ILE A 179 6.32 -0.08 -19.13
N THR A 180 6.53 0.06 -20.43
CA THR A 180 5.51 0.56 -21.37
C THR A 180 4.25 -0.30 -21.35
N MET A 181 4.42 -1.62 -21.43
CA MET A 181 3.29 -2.56 -21.40
C MET A 181 2.53 -2.53 -20.09
N GLN A 182 3.24 -2.45 -18.94
CA GLN A 182 2.62 -2.35 -17.62
C GLN A 182 1.89 -1.01 -17.45
N THR A 183 2.51 0.10 -17.89
CA THR A 183 1.91 1.44 -17.84
C THR A 183 0.66 1.52 -18.71
N ALA A 184 0.69 0.96 -19.92
CA ALA A 184 -0.48 0.89 -20.81
C ALA A 184 -1.61 0.03 -20.22
N LYS A 185 -1.29 -1.06 -19.51
CA LYS A 185 -2.28 -1.86 -18.79
C LYS A 185 -2.93 -1.05 -17.67
N SER A 186 -2.15 -0.33 -16.88
CA SER A 186 -2.64 0.55 -15.82
C SER A 186 -3.53 1.65 -16.40
N ALA A 187 -3.12 2.30 -17.50
CA ALA A 187 -3.93 3.31 -18.18
C ALA A 187 -5.35 2.81 -18.49
N ARG A 188 -5.47 1.62 -19.07
CA ARG A 188 -6.78 1.03 -19.37
C ARG A 188 -7.62 0.74 -18.12
N GLN A 189 -6.98 0.30 -17.01
CA GLN A 189 -7.67 0.07 -15.74
C GLN A 189 -8.29 1.35 -15.18
N PHE A 190 -7.61 2.48 -15.38
CA PHE A 190 -8.08 3.81 -14.97
C PHE A 190 -8.96 4.50 -16.02
N GLY A 191 -9.25 3.85 -17.15
CA GLY A 191 -10.13 4.38 -18.20
C GLY A 191 -9.46 5.42 -19.10
N VAL A 192 -8.13 5.50 -19.09
CA VAL A 192 -7.36 6.41 -19.95
C VAL A 192 -7.05 5.74 -21.29
N GLU A 193 -7.36 6.41 -22.39
CA GLU A 193 -7.04 5.93 -23.74
C GLU A 193 -5.51 5.78 -23.90
N THR A 194 -5.09 4.63 -24.44
CA THR A 194 -3.68 4.28 -24.53
C THR A 194 -3.09 4.73 -25.87
N LYS A 195 -2.39 5.86 -25.87
CA LYS A 195 -1.51 6.29 -26.96
C LYS A 195 -0.11 6.44 -26.37
N VAL A 196 0.83 5.64 -26.85
CA VAL A 196 2.20 5.59 -26.30
C VAL A 196 3.13 6.41 -27.18
N ALA A 197 3.97 7.22 -26.55
CA ALA A 197 5.03 8.00 -27.17
C ALA A 197 6.39 7.71 -26.54
#